data_28e75477653d0ce9d38bdf401a08deb1
#
_entry.id   28e75477653d0ce9d38bdf401a08deb1
#
_cell.length_a   1.000
_cell.length_b   1.000
_cell.length_c   1.000
_cell.angle_alpha   90.00
_cell.angle_beta   90.00
_cell.angle_gamma   90.00
#
_symmetry.space_group_name_H-M   'P 1'
#
loop_
_entity.id
_entity.type
_entity.pdbx_description
1 polymer ?
#
loop_
_entity_poly.entity_id
_entity_poly.type
_entity_poly.pdbx_seq_one_letter_code
_entity_poly.pdbx_strand_id
1 'polypeptide(L)'
;MKQILLTTMMVFLGGLAMSVQANNHYFVQLEGEGDGTSWKDATSNLQEVLAKAKAGDVIWVANGTYTPTNEADRTASFIIPDGVQVYGGFIGEEKKLTDRVLGEAKTILSGEIGTEVPEDNTYTVVYFQNASAATILDGFIITGGYADGLVEGADLTTCGAGIYNNGEYGVSSPLIQNCILMNNFSREGAAIYNYANDGETSPTISDCQFVYNRSDFNGGAIFNDGNFGTCNPTIKNCSFKGNESMYGAGVLNRGLYGECLPVITDCAFIDNFSVVRGGAIYNQREGRGVCEAQLEGNIFEDNGSTIGDGDVDQTNKFLNESPDQPSKAGVRMRSAEAISY
;
A
#
# COMPACT_ATOMS: atom_id res chain seq x y z
N MET A 1 -30.05 -48.44 -59.55
CA MET A 1 -29.49 -48.63 -58.21
C MET A 1 -28.38 -47.63 -58.01
N LYS A 2 -28.65 -46.56 -57.22
CA LYS A 2 -27.66 -45.54 -56.84
C LYS A 2 -27.27 -45.78 -55.39
N GLN A 3 -26.06 -46.14 -55.14
CA GLN A 3 -25.50 -46.22 -53.77
C GLN A 3 -25.15 -44.83 -53.27
N ILE A 4 -25.72 -44.48 -52.12
CA ILE A 4 -25.43 -43.24 -51.40
C ILE A 4 -24.35 -43.60 -50.38
N LEU A 5 -23.13 -43.04 -50.55
CA LEU A 5 -22.03 -43.13 -49.61
C LEU A 5 -22.29 -42.11 -48.49
N LEU A 6 -22.53 -42.59 -47.27
CA LEU A 6 -22.62 -41.77 -46.07
C LEU A 6 -21.19 -41.64 -45.48
N THR A 7 -20.61 -40.43 -45.59
CA THR A 7 -19.31 -40.12 -44.96
C THR A 7 -19.59 -39.59 -43.56
N THR A 8 -19.27 -40.39 -42.55
CA THR A 8 -19.38 -40.00 -41.13
C THR A 8 -18.19 -39.12 -40.75
N MET A 9 -18.41 -37.85 -40.55
CA MET A 9 -17.41 -36.91 -40.07
C MET A 9 -17.33 -37.00 -38.54
N MET A 10 -16.26 -37.64 -38.03
CA MET A 10 -15.94 -37.65 -36.60
C MET A 10 -15.36 -36.28 -36.20
N VAL A 11 -16.13 -35.49 -35.43
CA VAL A 11 -15.64 -34.29 -34.78
C VAL A 11 -14.92 -34.72 -33.50
N PHE A 12 -13.61 -34.61 -33.50
CA PHE A 12 -12.80 -34.74 -32.28
C PHE A 12 -12.98 -33.42 -31.45
N LEU A 13 -13.82 -33.41 -30.45
CA LEU A 13 -13.78 -32.40 -29.37
C LEU A 13 -12.55 -32.71 -28.53
N GLY A 14 -11.44 -32.02 -28.81
CA GLY A 14 -10.29 -31.96 -27.93
C GLY A 14 -10.69 -31.10 -26.72
N GLY A 15 -11.13 -31.75 -25.62
CA GLY A 15 -11.28 -31.09 -24.33
C GLY A 15 -9.90 -30.67 -23.86
N LEU A 16 -9.61 -29.35 -23.86
CA LEU A 16 -8.54 -28.80 -23.05
C LEU A 16 -8.92 -29.08 -21.58
N ALA A 17 -8.33 -30.12 -21.01
CA ALA A 17 -8.31 -30.26 -19.56
C ALA A 17 -7.48 -29.09 -19.01
N MET A 18 -8.13 -28.01 -18.57
CA MET A 18 -7.49 -27.06 -17.69
C MET A 18 -7.11 -27.85 -16.42
N SER A 19 -5.82 -28.12 -16.27
CA SER A 19 -5.29 -28.61 -15.00
C SER A 19 -5.56 -27.51 -13.99
N VAL A 20 -6.50 -27.72 -13.06
CA VAL A 20 -6.61 -26.89 -11.85
C VAL A 20 -5.31 -27.19 -11.11
N GLN A 21 -4.35 -26.26 -11.20
CA GLN A 21 -3.13 -26.33 -10.41
C GLN A 21 -3.55 -26.18 -8.95
N ALA A 22 -3.19 -27.14 -8.11
CA ALA A 22 -3.45 -27.01 -6.67
C ALA A 22 -2.64 -25.80 -6.16
N ASN A 23 -3.29 -24.88 -5.46
CA ASN A 23 -2.64 -23.76 -4.82
C ASN A 23 -1.68 -24.28 -3.74
N ASN A 24 -0.45 -23.76 -3.73
CA ASN A 24 0.50 -24.09 -2.68
C ASN A 24 0.19 -23.28 -1.42
N HIS A 25 0.49 -23.87 -0.27
CA HIS A 25 0.45 -23.19 1.01
C HIS A 25 1.85 -23.20 1.61
N TYR A 26 2.42 -22.02 1.80
CA TYR A 26 3.76 -21.86 2.35
C TYR A 26 3.69 -21.33 3.78
N PHE A 27 4.63 -21.78 4.61
CA PHE A 27 4.78 -21.39 6.00
C PHE A 27 6.17 -20.80 6.22
N VAL A 28 6.22 -19.58 6.77
CA VAL A 28 7.45 -18.82 6.99
C VAL A 28 7.57 -18.47 8.48
N GLN A 29 8.72 -18.76 9.09
CA GLN A 29 9.08 -18.36 10.46
C GLN A 29 10.58 -18.11 10.58
N LEU A 30 11.03 -17.19 11.44
CA LEU A 30 12.42 -16.70 11.48
C LEU A 30 13.50 -17.79 11.58
N GLU A 31 13.26 -18.84 12.36
CA GLU A 31 14.21 -19.94 12.57
C GLU A 31 13.86 -21.19 11.75
N GLY A 32 13.07 -21.02 10.68
CA GLY A 32 12.67 -22.12 9.81
C GLY A 32 13.82 -22.59 8.91
N GLU A 33 14.13 -23.88 8.95
CA GLU A 33 15.15 -24.52 8.12
C GLU A 33 14.54 -25.48 7.06
N GLY A 34 13.21 -25.54 6.99
CA GLY A 34 12.49 -26.43 6.11
C GLY A 34 12.17 -25.83 4.73
N ASP A 35 11.35 -26.52 3.96
CA ASP A 35 10.93 -26.15 2.61
C ASP A 35 9.65 -25.28 2.57
N GLY A 36 9.08 -24.97 3.72
CA GLY A 36 7.89 -24.14 3.88
C GLY A 36 6.55 -24.88 3.70
N THR A 37 6.50 -26.22 3.74
CA THR A 37 5.27 -26.99 3.51
C THR A 37 4.36 -27.14 4.74
N SER A 38 4.86 -26.81 5.92
CA SER A 38 4.12 -26.81 7.19
C SER A 38 4.82 -25.92 8.21
N TRP A 39 4.17 -25.60 9.33
CA TRP A 39 4.85 -24.92 10.44
C TRP A 39 6.07 -25.67 10.96
N LYS A 40 6.01 -27.01 11.00
CA LYS A 40 7.14 -27.85 11.42
C LYS A 40 8.33 -27.76 10.44
N ASP A 41 8.03 -27.64 9.17
CA ASP A 41 8.99 -27.58 8.07
C ASP A 41 8.99 -26.17 7.44
N ALA A 42 8.74 -25.12 8.25
CA ALA A 42 8.71 -23.74 7.79
C ALA A 42 10.10 -23.30 7.28
N THR A 43 10.11 -22.36 6.35
CA THR A 43 11.34 -21.70 5.87
C THR A 43 11.50 -20.33 6.55
N SER A 44 12.74 -19.84 6.69
CA SER A 44 12.99 -18.46 7.15
C SER A 44 13.04 -17.44 6.01
N ASN A 45 13.09 -17.88 4.76
CA ASN A 45 13.31 -17.00 3.62
C ASN A 45 12.00 -16.60 2.94
N LEU A 46 11.37 -15.50 3.43
CA LEU A 46 10.16 -14.96 2.83
C LEU A 46 10.38 -14.49 1.37
N GLN A 47 11.54 -13.90 1.05
CA GLN A 47 11.87 -13.46 -0.31
C GLN A 47 11.89 -14.60 -1.31
N GLU A 48 12.49 -15.74 -0.93
CA GLU A 48 12.51 -16.91 -1.79
C GLU A 48 11.11 -17.48 -2.02
N VAL A 49 10.27 -17.48 -0.97
CA VAL A 49 8.87 -17.91 -1.09
C VAL A 49 8.10 -16.99 -2.04
N LEU A 50 8.22 -15.67 -1.88
CA LEU A 50 7.58 -14.69 -2.77
C LEU A 50 8.05 -14.84 -4.22
N ALA A 51 9.35 -15.04 -4.45
CA ALA A 51 9.92 -15.20 -5.79
C ALA A 51 9.40 -16.44 -6.55
N LYS A 52 8.99 -17.50 -5.83
CA LYS A 52 8.46 -18.74 -6.45
C LYS A 52 6.95 -18.85 -6.43
N ALA A 53 6.26 -18.05 -5.62
CA ALA A 53 4.80 -18.07 -5.47
C ALA A 53 4.09 -17.65 -6.77
N LYS A 54 2.91 -18.22 -6.99
CA LYS A 54 2.07 -17.99 -8.18
C LYS A 54 0.66 -17.63 -7.76
N ALA A 55 -0.09 -17.03 -8.66
CA ALA A 55 -1.50 -16.69 -8.43
C ALA A 55 -2.28 -17.88 -7.83
N GLY A 56 -2.97 -17.62 -6.74
CA GLY A 56 -3.69 -18.59 -5.93
C GLY A 56 -2.90 -19.20 -4.77
N ASP A 57 -1.56 -19.06 -4.74
CA ASP A 57 -0.76 -19.53 -3.61
C ASP A 57 -1.03 -18.68 -2.35
N VAL A 58 -0.91 -19.32 -1.19
CA VAL A 58 -1.12 -18.72 0.13
C VAL A 58 0.18 -18.82 0.94
N ILE A 59 0.56 -17.73 1.57
CA ILE A 59 1.76 -17.64 2.41
C ILE A 59 1.36 -17.21 3.82
N TRP A 60 1.64 -18.02 4.81
CA TRP A 60 1.48 -17.70 6.23
C TRP A 60 2.82 -17.36 6.84
N VAL A 61 2.90 -16.21 7.50
CA VAL A 61 4.14 -15.69 8.07
C VAL A 61 3.97 -15.54 9.57
N ALA A 62 4.79 -16.23 10.36
CA ALA A 62 4.78 -16.14 11.81
C ALA A 62 5.33 -14.80 12.31
N ASN A 63 5.12 -14.54 13.59
CA ASN A 63 5.66 -13.36 14.27
C ASN A 63 7.18 -13.28 14.14
N GLY A 64 7.66 -12.05 14.04
CA GLY A 64 9.09 -11.74 13.89
C GLY A 64 9.31 -10.57 12.93
N THR A 65 10.56 -10.15 12.79
CA THR A 65 10.95 -9.06 11.88
C THR A 65 11.65 -9.64 10.66
N TYR A 66 11.10 -9.35 9.48
CA TYR A 66 11.59 -9.78 8.18
C TYR A 66 12.08 -8.56 7.41
N THR A 67 13.26 -8.65 6.83
CA THR A 67 13.85 -7.63 5.95
C THR A 67 13.90 -8.13 4.51
N PRO A 68 13.77 -7.25 3.50
CA PRO A 68 13.78 -7.68 2.10
C PRO A 68 15.14 -8.19 1.63
N THR A 69 16.21 -7.87 2.35
CA THR A 69 17.58 -8.31 2.09
C THR A 69 18.39 -8.30 3.39
N ASN A 70 19.48 -9.08 3.41
CA ASN A 70 20.51 -9.03 4.47
C ASN A 70 21.76 -8.25 3.99
N GLU A 71 21.68 -7.64 2.81
CA GLU A 71 22.77 -6.84 2.21
C GLU A 71 22.40 -5.36 2.26
N ALA A 72 23.37 -4.48 2.09
CA ALA A 72 23.17 -3.03 2.02
C ALA A 72 22.58 -2.59 0.66
N ASP A 73 21.54 -3.29 0.19
CA ASP A 73 20.82 -2.98 -1.05
C ASP A 73 19.49 -2.30 -0.75
N ARG A 74 19.50 -0.98 -0.75
CA ARG A 74 18.31 -0.14 -0.52
C ARG A 74 17.21 -0.30 -1.57
N THR A 75 17.50 -0.93 -2.71
CA THR A 75 16.52 -1.16 -3.77
C THR A 75 15.70 -2.43 -3.57
N ALA A 76 16.09 -3.27 -2.61
CA ALA A 76 15.38 -4.49 -2.27
C ALA A 76 14.01 -4.18 -1.64
N SER A 77 12.98 -4.91 -2.06
CA SER A 77 11.61 -4.81 -1.55
C SER A 77 10.96 -6.20 -1.49
N PHE A 78 9.95 -6.37 -0.66
CA PHE A 78 9.06 -7.53 -0.74
C PHE A 78 8.11 -7.35 -1.93
N ILE A 79 8.42 -7.98 -3.05
CA ILE A 79 7.57 -7.95 -4.26
C ILE A 79 6.47 -9.00 -4.10
N ILE A 80 5.23 -8.56 -3.98
CA ILE A 80 4.08 -9.47 -3.85
C ILE A 80 3.54 -9.78 -5.26
N PRO A 81 3.64 -11.04 -5.73
CA PRO A 81 3.16 -11.40 -7.07
C PRO A 81 1.64 -11.33 -7.18
N ASP A 82 1.14 -11.03 -8.37
CA ASP A 82 -0.31 -11.00 -8.63
C ASP A 82 -1.01 -12.30 -8.24
N GLY A 83 -2.14 -12.17 -7.55
CA GLY A 83 -2.98 -13.28 -7.10
C GLY A 83 -2.42 -14.08 -5.92
N VAL A 84 -1.27 -13.69 -5.34
CA VAL A 84 -0.71 -14.32 -4.13
C VAL A 84 -1.33 -13.69 -2.89
N GLN A 85 -1.65 -14.52 -1.89
CA GLN A 85 -2.23 -14.11 -0.63
C GLN A 85 -1.22 -14.27 0.50
N VAL A 86 -0.82 -13.17 1.12
CA VAL A 86 0.20 -13.15 2.18
C VAL A 86 -0.43 -12.69 3.50
N TYR A 87 -0.34 -13.54 4.50
CA TYR A 87 -0.95 -13.34 5.81
C TYR A 87 0.10 -13.37 6.91
N GLY A 88 0.18 -12.32 7.71
CA GLY A 88 0.95 -12.25 8.95
C GLY A 88 0.10 -12.49 10.20
N GLY A 89 0.66 -12.28 11.39
CA GLY A 89 -0.05 -12.38 12.66
C GLY A 89 -0.23 -13.81 13.18
N PHE A 90 0.64 -14.73 12.79
CA PHE A 90 0.67 -16.11 13.30
C PHE A 90 1.74 -16.28 14.39
N ILE A 91 1.50 -17.22 15.32
CA ILE A 91 2.54 -17.67 16.28
C ILE A 91 3.30 -18.90 15.78
N GLY A 92 2.87 -19.53 14.67
CA GLY A 92 3.52 -20.70 14.07
C GLY A 92 2.93 -22.05 14.46
N GLU A 93 1.69 -22.08 14.99
CA GLU A 93 1.00 -23.32 15.41
C GLU A 93 -0.42 -23.42 14.85
N GLU A 94 -0.93 -22.38 14.20
CA GLU A 94 -2.32 -22.27 13.74
C GLU A 94 -2.62 -23.28 12.62
N LYS A 95 -3.84 -23.79 12.64
CA LYS A 95 -4.34 -24.73 11.63
C LYS A 95 -5.27 -24.09 10.63
N LYS A 96 -5.81 -22.91 10.95
CA LYS A 96 -6.73 -22.16 10.13
C LYS A 96 -6.39 -20.67 10.20
N LEU A 97 -6.72 -19.92 9.16
CA LEU A 97 -6.55 -18.47 9.11
C LEU A 97 -7.28 -17.78 10.29
N THR A 98 -8.43 -18.33 10.69
CA THR A 98 -9.25 -17.78 11.79
C THR A 98 -8.68 -18.06 13.19
N ASP A 99 -7.64 -18.86 13.31
CA ASP A 99 -7.00 -19.13 14.59
C ASP A 99 -6.03 -18.00 15.00
N ARG A 100 -5.72 -17.07 14.06
CA ARG A 100 -4.90 -15.89 14.35
C ARG A 100 -5.60 -14.96 15.34
N VAL A 101 -4.84 -14.37 16.24
CA VAL A 101 -5.27 -13.26 17.09
C VAL A 101 -4.48 -12.02 16.68
N LEU A 102 -5.08 -11.21 15.81
CA LEU A 102 -4.43 -9.99 15.30
C LEU A 102 -4.06 -9.06 16.45
N GLY A 103 -2.81 -8.55 16.42
CA GLY A 103 -2.26 -7.67 17.46
C GLY A 103 -1.49 -8.38 18.57
N GLU A 104 -1.68 -9.68 18.80
CA GLU A 104 -0.88 -10.47 19.74
C GLU A 104 0.45 -10.91 19.10
N ALA A 105 0.38 -11.52 17.91
CA ALA A 105 1.56 -11.91 17.13
C ALA A 105 1.96 -10.79 16.16
N LYS A 106 3.11 -10.18 16.37
CA LYS A 106 3.60 -9.08 15.52
C LYS A 106 4.48 -9.63 14.41
N THR A 107 3.97 -9.64 13.18
CA THR A 107 4.74 -9.95 11.97
C THR A 107 5.13 -8.63 11.31
N ILE A 108 6.42 -8.32 11.29
CA ILE A 108 6.95 -7.03 10.85
C ILE A 108 7.70 -7.20 9.53
N LEU A 109 7.30 -6.43 8.53
CA LEU A 109 8.08 -6.20 7.31
C LEU A 109 8.83 -4.88 7.52
N SER A 110 10.15 -4.96 7.64
CA SER A 110 11.01 -3.83 7.99
C SER A 110 11.91 -3.43 6.84
N GLY A 111 12.01 -2.13 6.60
CA GLY A 111 13.02 -1.54 5.72
C GLY A 111 14.40 -1.43 6.34
N GLU A 112 14.55 -1.71 7.64
CA GLU A 112 15.82 -1.64 8.37
C GLU A 112 16.74 -2.79 7.96
N ILE A 113 17.68 -2.49 7.06
CA ILE A 113 18.58 -3.48 6.44
C ILE A 113 20.06 -3.28 6.80
N GLY A 114 20.38 -2.25 7.55
CA GLY A 114 21.78 -1.88 7.84
C GLY A 114 22.03 -1.57 9.30
N THR A 115 22.12 -0.30 9.59
CA THR A 115 22.36 0.25 10.92
C THR A 115 21.08 0.93 11.43
N GLU A 116 21.07 1.41 12.68
CA GLU A 116 19.93 2.18 13.21
C GLU A 116 19.76 3.58 12.55
N VAL A 117 20.45 3.84 11.43
CA VAL A 117 20.40 5.11 10.68
C VAL A 117 19.40 4.98 9.54
N PRO A 118 18.31 5.76 9.50
CA PRO A 118 17.26 5.58 8.49
C PRO A 118 17.71 5.71 7.04
N GLU A 119 18.80 6.46 6.79
CA GLU A 119 19.33 6.72 5.45
C GLU A 119 19.95 5.48 4.78
N ASP A 120 20.20 4.39 5.51
CA ASP A 120 20.65 3.12 4.94
C ASP A 120 19.51 2.09 4.78
N ASN A 121 18.29 2.44 5.19
CA ASN A 121 17.10 1.62 5.02
C ASN A 121 16.71 1.44 3.57
N THR A 122 15.96 0.36 3.28
CA THR A 122 15.38 0.18 1.94
C THR A 122 14.46 1.35 1.58
N TYR A 123 14.46 1.72 0.30
CA TYR A 123 13.58 2.79 -0.18
C TYR A 123 12.11 2.42 -0.02
N THR A 124 11.71 1.23 -0.44
CA THR A 124 10.33 0.74 -0.38
C THR A 124 10.30 -0.66 0.25
N VAL A 125 9.47 -0.83 1.28
CA VAL A 125 9.36 -2.13 1.98
C VAL A 125 8.58 -3.14 1.15
N VAL A 126 7.39 -2.77 0.64
CA VAL A 126 6.50 -3.64 -0.12
C VAL A 126 6.19 -3.03 -1.49
N TYR A 127 6.27 -3.85 -2.53
CA TYR A 127 5.97 -3.45 -3.89
C TYR A 127 4.89 -4.33 -4.53
N PHE A 128 3.87 -3.67 -5.10
CA PHE A 128 2.88 -4.29 -5.98
C PHE A 128 3.03 -3.74 -7.40
N GLN A 129 2.98 -4.63 -8.38
CA GLN A 129 2.90 -4.24 -9.79
C GLN A 129 1.77 -4.99 -10.47
N ASN A 130 0.80 -4.24 -10.99
CA ASN A 130 -0.35 -4.81 -11.70
C ASN A 130 -1.06 -5.92 -10.90
N ALA A 131 -1.20 -5.73 -9.59
CA ALA A 131 -1.79 -6.68 -8.67
C ALA A 131 -3.33 -6.63 -8.75
N SER A 132 -3.97 -7.76 -9.00
CA SER A 132 -5.43 -7.88 -9.01
C SER A 132 -6.02 -7.88 -7.59
N ALA A 133 -7.34 -7.80 -7.48
CA ALA A 133 -8.05 -7.92 -6.20
C ALA A 133 -7.92 -9.31 -5.52
N ALA A 134 -7.36 -10.30 -6.21
CA ALA A 134 -7.01 -11.59 -5.61
C ALA A 134 -5.69 -11.55 -4.82
N THR A 135 -4.88 -10.49 -5.01
CA THR A 135 -3.64 -10.26 -4.26
C THR A 135 -3.98 -9.68 -2.90
N ILE A 136 -3.52 -10.32 -1.83
CA ILE A 136 -3.85 -9.95 -0.46
C ILE A 136 -2.58 -9.75 0.37
N LEU A 137 -2.54 -8.65 1.13
CA LEU A 137 -1.58 -8.40 2.20
C LEU A 137 -2.34 -8.13 3.50
N ASP A 138 -2.22 -9.01 4.49
CA ASP A 138 -3.07 -9.01 5.68
C ASP A 138 -2.28 -9.28 6.96
N GLY A 139 -2.41 -8.39 7.96
CA GLY A 139 -1.95 -8.63 9.32
C GLY A 139 -0.46 -8.33 9.56
N PHE A 140 0.11 -7.37 8.85
CA PHE A 140 1.51 -6.96 8.98
C PHE A 140 1.69 -5.60 9.63
N ILE A 141 2.83 -5.43 10.30
CA ILE A 141 3.40 -4.12 10.59
C ILE A 141 4.43 -3.81 9.49
N ILE A 142 4.30 -2.66 8.82
CA ILE A 142 5.18 -2.23 7.73
C ILE A 142 5.86 -0.94 8.17
N THR A 143 7.17 -0.98 8.31
CA THR A 143 7.92 0.12 8.95
C THR A 143 9.34 0.26 8.38
N GLY A 144 9.95 1.42 8.61
CA GLY A 144 11.36 1.65 8.31
C GLY A 144 11.68 1.81 6.83
N GLY A 145 10.68 1.96 5.94
CA GLY A 145 10.95 2.38 4.58
C GLY A 145 11.41 3.84 4.53
N TYR A 146 12.47 4.13 3.74
CA TYR A 146 13.07 5.46 3.69
C TYR A 146 13.41 5.89 2.25
N ALA A 147 12.42 6.44 1.55
CA ALA A 147 12.50 6.81 0.14
C ALA A 147 12.93 8.28 -0.03
N ASP A 148 14.20 8.56 0.23
CA ASP A 148 14.83 9.89 0.18
C ASP A 148 15.60 10.18 -1.12
N GLY A 149 15.39 9.38 -2.18
CA GLY A 149 16.05 9.53 -3.46
C GLY A 149 15.90 10.93 -4.07
N LEU A 150 16.79 11.27 -4.98
CA LEU A 150 16.84 12.60 -5.61
C LEU A 150 16.24 12.61 -7.02
N VAL A 151 15.72 11.50 -7.51
CA VAL A 151 15.09 11.40 -8.82
C VAL A 151 13.77 12.17 -8.83
N GLU A 152 13.51 12.94 -9.88
CA GLU A 152 12.20 13.58 -10.04
C GLU A 152 11.18 12.60 -10.61
N GLY A 153 9.94 12.68 -10.13
CA GLY A 153 8.83 11.85 -10.58
C GLY A 153 8.52 10.68 -9.67
N ALA A 154 7.60 9.83 -10.12
CA ALA A 154 7.15 8.64 -9.41
C ALA A 154 8.20 7.52 -9.56
N ASP A 155 9.03 7.36 -8.57
CA ASP A 155 10.11 6.38 -8.55
C ASP A 155 10.14 5.68 -7.19
N LEU A 156 10.51 4.39 -7.17
CA LEU A 156 10.61 3.60 -5.94
C LEU A 156 11.57 4.19 -4.90
N THR A 157 12.55 4.99 -5.35
CA THR A 157 13.50 5.63 -4.44
C THR A 157 12.96 6.89 -3.77
N THR A 158 11.82 7.41 -4.25
CA THR A 158 11.24 8.67 -3.79
C THR A 158 9.81 8.56 -3.27
N CYS A 159 9.09 7.50 -3.62
CA CYS A 159 7.67 7.35 -3.33
C CYS A 159 7.35 6.01 -2.66
N GLY A 160 6.29 5.98 -1.83
CA GLY A 160 5.72 4.75 -1.32
C GLY A 160 6.66 3.96 -0.43
N ALA A 161 7.28 4.60 0.56
CA ALA A 161 8.29 3.94 1.39
C ALA A 161 7.76 2.70 2.13
N GLY A 162 6.53 2.73 2.66
CA GLY A 162 5.89 1.53 3.19
C GLY A 162 5.43 0.60 2.08
N ILE A 163 4.59 1.09 1.18
CA ILE A 163 4.03 0.34 0.04
C ILE A 163 4.03 1.23 -1.21
N TYR A 164 4.63 0.75 -2.28
CA TYR A 164 4.45 1.32 -3.62
C TYR A 164 3.53 0.40 -4.44
N ASN A 165 2.34 0.90 -4.78
CA ASN A 165 1.33 0.19 -5.56
C ASN A 165 1.30 0.74 -6.98
N ASN A 166 1.91 0.03 -7.91
CA ASN A 166 2.12 0.46 -9.28
C ASN A 166 1.08 -0.13 -10.25
N GLY A 167 0.20 0.73 -10.77
CA GLY A 167 -0.73 0.41 -11.86
C GLY A 167 -0.41 1.13 -13.16
N GLU A 168 0.79 1.71 -13.28
CA GLU A 168 1.21 2.42 -14.48
C GLU A 168 1.08 1.53 -15.73
N TYR A 169 0.42 2.03 -16.76
CA TYR A 169 0.07 1.29 -18.00
C TYR A 169 -0.66 -0.04 -17.79
N GLY A 170 -1.24 -0.26 -16.60
CA GLY A 170 -1.92 -1.50 -16.22
C GLY A 170 -2.98 -1.27 -15.15
N VAL A 171 -3.23 -2.30 -14.34
CA VAL A 171 -4.20 -2.25 -13.24
C VAL A 171 -3.56 -2.84 -11.98
N SER A 172 -3.53 -2.07 -10.87
CA SER A 172 -3.06 -2.57 -9.58
C SER A 172 -4.08 -2.23 -8.47
N SER A 173 -4.86 -3.22 -8.06
CA SER A 173 -5.97 -3.05 -7.12
C SER A 173 -5.99 -4.14 -6.03
N PRO A 174 -4.88 -4.33 -5.27
CA PRO A 174 -4.78 -5.36 -4.24
C PRO A 174 -5.71 -5.07 -3.05
N LEU A 175 -5.94 -6.10 -2.22
CA LEU A 175 -6.53 -5.98 -0.90
C LEU A 175 -5.42 -5.85 0.16
N ILE A 176 -5.42 -4.72 0.88
CA ILE A 176 -4.53 -4.45 2.01
C ILE A 176 -5.40 -4.32 3.26
N GLN A 177 -5.24 -5.22 4.21
CA GLN A 177 -6.11 -5.21 5.38
C GLN A 177 -5.41 -5.60 6.67
N ASN A 178 -5.96 -5.14 7.80
CA ASN A 178 -5.44 -5.45 9.14
C ASN A 178 -3.94 -5.09 9.32
N CYS A 179 -3.43 -4.12 8.58
CA CYS A 179 -2.02 -3.74 8.61
C CYS A 179 -1.81 -2.47 9.44
N ILE A 180 -0.61 -2.36 10.02
CA ILE A 180 -0.13 -1.13 10.66
C ILE A 180 1.03 -0.61 9.83
N LEU A 181 0.86 0.53 9.19
CA LEU A 181 1.94 1.20 8.45
C LEU A 181 2.44 2.36 9.30
N MET A 182 3.69 2.28 9.76
CA MET A 182 4.21 3.25 10.72
C MET A 182 5.66 3.63 10.49
N ASN A 183 5.99 4.89 10.82
CA ASN A 183 7.37 5.40 10.78
C ASN A 183 8.04 5.19 9.40
N ASN A 184 7.29 5.34 8.31
CA ASN A 184 7.86 5.34 6.96
C ASN A 184 8.07 6.79 6.51
N PHE A 185 9.15 7.02 5.77
CA PHE A 185 9.49 8.33 5.23
C PHE A 185 9.67 8.27 3.72
N SER A 186 9.09 9.23 3.00
CA SER A 186 9.30 9.39 1.56
C SER A 186 9.21 10.84 1.14
N ARG A 187 9.48 11.11 -0.12
CA ARG A 187 9.12 12.42 -0.69
C ARG A 187 7.62 12.50 -0.97
N GLU A 188 6.98 11.38 -1.37
CA GLU A 188 5.55 11.32 -1.67
C GLU A 188 4.93 9.99 -1.23
N GLY A 189 3.77 10.02 -0.53
CA GLY A 189 3.02 8.85 -0.12
C GLY A 189 3.79 7.92 0.83
N ALA A 190 4.16 8.41 2.00
CA ALA A 190 5.12 7.69 2.83
C ALA A 190 4.66 6.29 3.27
N ALA A 191 3.40 6.12 3.69
CA ALA A 191 2.92 4.78 3.99
C ALA A 191 2.48 4.02 2.75
N ILE A 192 1.67 4.64 1.87
CA ILE A 192 1.21 4.04 0.60
C ILE A 192 1.24 5.10 -0.50
N TYR A 193 1.83 4.74 -1.63
CA TYR A 193 1.72 5.47 -2.88
C TYR A 193 0.96 4.63 -3.91
N ASN A 194 -0.23 5.09 -4.32
CA ASN A 194 -1.04 4.48 -5.37
C ASN A 194 -0.80 5.23 -6.68
N TYR A 195 -0.07 4.63 -7.61
CA TYR A 195 0.36 5.28 -8.86
C TYR A 195 -0.38 4.73 -10.07
N ALA A 196 -1.22 5.56 -10.69
CA ALA A 196 -2.12 5.17 -11.78
C ALA A 196 -1.81 5.86 -13.12
N ASN A 197 -0.57 6.34 -13.34
CA ASN A 197 -0.20 7.05 -14.56
C ASN A 197 -0.51 6.22 -15.83
N ASP A 198 -1.38 6.75 -16.70
CA ASP A 198 -1.87 6.04 -17.89
C ASP A 198 -2.42 4.62 -17.59
N GLY A 199 -2.91 4.39 -16.36
CA GLY A 199 -3.40 3.09 -15.88
C GLY A 199 -4.46 3.22 -14.79
N GLU A 200 -4.57 2.19 -13.93
CA GLU A 200 -5.54 2.17 -12.83
C GLU A 200 -4.91 1.66 -11.53
N THR A 201 -5.18 2.37 -10.41
CA THR A 201 -4.92 1.88 -9.06
C THR A 201 -6.12 2.13 -8.17
N SER A 202 -6.88 1.07 -7.89
CA SER A 202 -8.10 1.15 -7.08
C SER A 202 -8.09 0.09 -5.96
N PRO A 203 -7.07 0.08 -5.07
CA PRO A 203 -6.97 -0.91 -4.01
C PRO A 203 -8.11 -0.78 -3.00
N THR A 204 -8.41 -1.90 -2.33
CA THR A 204 -9.19 -1.87 -1.10
C THR A 204 -8.25 -1.87 0.09
N ILE A 205 -8.36 -0.84 0.94
CA ILE A 205 -7.57 -0.67 2.17
C ILE A 205 -8.55 -0.69 3.34
N SER A 206 -8.47 -1.69 4.21
CA SER A 206 -9.43 -1.82 5.30
C SER A 206 -8.80 -2.25 6.61
N ASP A 207 -9.39 -1.77 7.71
CA ASP A 207 -8.99 -2.15 9.06
C ASP A 207 -7.49 -1.89 9.33
N CYS A 208 -6.92 -0.84 8.69
CA CYS A 208 -5.51 -0.48 8.76
C CYS A 208 -5.27 0.73 9.67
N GLN A 209 -4.06 0.82 10.19
CA GLN A 209 -3.59 1.96 10.97
C GLN A 209 -2.39 2.61 10.27
N PHE A 210 -2.42 3.93 10.14
CA PHE A 210 -1.37 4.75 9.55
C PHE A 210 -0.84 5.70 10.64
N VAL A 211 0.37 5.43 11.15
CA VAL A 211 0.85 6.07 12.37
C VAL A 211 2.23 6.69 12.14
N TYR A 212 2.34 8.01 12.34
CA TYR A 212 3.61 8.75 12.27
C TYR A 212 4.39 8.55 10.96
N ASN A 213 3.69 8.40 9.81
CA ASN A 213 4.34 8.42 8.52
C ASN A 213 4.56 9.86 8.08
N ARG A 214 5.67 10.12 7.40
CA ARG A 214 6.03 11.48 7.01
C ARG A 214 6.46 11.52 5.55
N SER A 215 5.91 12.47 4.79
CA SER A 215 6.41 12.80 3.46
C SER A 215 6.87 14.26 3.39
N ASP A 216 7.87 14.53 2.54
CA ASP A 216 8.33 15.90 2.34
C ASP A 216 7.32 16.74 1.55
N PHE A 217 6.53 16.11 0.65
CA PHE A 217 5.61 16.85 -0.22
C PHE A 217 4.17 16.38 -0.08
N ASN A 218 3.81 15.23 -0.61
CA ASN A 218 2.44 14.81 -0.80
C ASN A 218 2.11 13.53 -0.05
N GLY A 219 0.95 13.51 0.64
CA GLY A 219 0.42 12.31 1.28
C GLY A 219 1.32 11.74 2.38
N GLY A 220 1.26 12.28 3.60
CA GLY A 220 2.04 11.77 4.72
C GLY A 220 1.79 10.29 4.99
N ALA A 221 0.53 9.86 4.98
CA ALA A 221 0.18 8.45 4.98
C ALA A 221 -0.08 7.95 3.55
N ILE A 222 -1.16 8.36 2.90
CA ILE A 222 -1.55 7.85 1.58
C ILE A 222 -1.50 8.95 0.53
N PHE A 223 -0.91 8.66 -0.61
CA PHE A 223 -1.04 9.45 -1.81
C PHE A 223 -1.71 8.64 -2.92
N ASN A 224 -2.88 9.10 -3.35
CA ASN A 224 -3.65 8.55 -4.46
C ASN A 224 -3.40 9.41 -5.70
N ASP A 225 -2.59 8.90 -6.62
CA ASP A 225 -2.15 9.64 -7.81
C ASP A 225 -2.84 9.13 -9.08
N GLY A 226 -3.91 9.81 -9.47
CA GLY A 226 -4.67 9.57 -10.69
C GLY A 226 -4.12 10.34 -11.91
N ASN A 227 -2.82 10.61 -11.96
CA ASN A 227 -2.18 11.35 -13.03
C ASN A 227 -2.37 10.65 -14.39
N PHE A 228 -3.09 11.26 -15.32
CA PHE A 228 -3.51 10.72 -16.63
C PHE A 228 -4.21 9.35 -16.59
N GLY A 229 -4.58 8.85 -15.40
CA GLY A 229 -5.19 7.54 -15.18
C GLY A 229 -6.36 7.60 -14.21
N THR A 230 -6.68 6.45 -13.58
CA THR A 230 -7.78 6.32 -12.62
C THR A 230 -7.25 5.77 -11.28
N CYS A 231 -7.46 6.56 -10.20
CA CYS A 231 -7.06 6.15 -8.85
C CYS A 231 -8.25 6.30 -7.89
N ASN A 232 -9.08 5.26 -7.78
CA ASN A 232 -10.33 5.27 -7.01
C ASN A 232 -10.30 4.23 -5.87
N PRO A 233 -9.39 4.33 -4.88
CA PRO A 233 -9.32 3.37 -3.79
C PRO A 233 -10.56 3.42 -2.90
N THR A 234 -10.88 2.26 -2.30
CA THR A 234 -11.82 2.17 -1.18
C THR A 234 -11.01 2.07 0.12
N ILE A 235 -11.18 3.06 1.02
CA ILE A 235 -10.50 3.12 2.33
C ILE A 235 -11.59 3.08 3.40
N LYS A 236 -11.61 2.02 4.22
CA LYS A 236 -12.66 1.85 5.22
C LYS A 236 -12.13 1.36 6.56
N ASN A 237 -12.78 1.83 7.64
CA ASN A 237 -12.47 1.41 9.01
C ASN A 237 -10.97 1.55 9.35
N CYS A 238 -10.34 2.62 8.85
CA CYS A 238 -8.92 2.90 9.04
C CYS A 238 -8.70 4.04 10.03
N SER A 239 -7.52 4.06 10.64
CA SER A 239 -7.09 5.14 11.54
C SER A 239 -5.82 5.80 11.01
N PHE A 240 -5.82 7.12 10.96
CA PHE A 240 -4.70 7.96 10.53
C PHE A 240 -4.29 8.85 11.68
N LYS A 241 -3.11 8.61 12.26
CA LYS A 241 -2.68 9.33 13.46
C LYS A 241 -1.27 9.89 13.34
N GLY A 242 -1.14 11.20 13.56
CA GLY A 242 0.14 11.87 13.67
C GLY A 242 0.97 11.84 12.39
N ASN A 243 0.34 11.70 11.21
CA ASN A 243 1.05 11.72 9.94
C ASN A 243 1.35 13.16 9.53
N GLU A 244 2.47 13.37 8.85
CA GLU A 244 2.96 14.70 8.47
C GLU A 244 3.30 14.81 6.99
N SER A 245 3.01 15.96 6.37
CA SER A 245 3.40 16.27 4.99
C SER A 245 3.34 17.76 4.69
N MET A 246 3.69 18.14 3.48
CA MET A 246 3.40 19.49 2.98
C MET A 246 1.92 19.61 2.58
N TYR A 247 1.36 18.58 1.94
CA TYR A 247 -0.03 18.52 1.49
C TYR A 247 -0.67 17.17 1.81
N GLY A 248 -1.87 17.14 2.41
CA GLY A 248 -2.65 15.94 2.68
C GLY A 248 -1.95 14.96 3.62
N ALA A 249 -1.73 15.34 4.88
CA ALA A 249 -0.93 14.53 5.80
C ALA A 249 -1.53 13.14 6.05
N GLY A 250 -2.86 13.04 6.21
CA GLY A 250 -3.53 11.75 6.23
C GLY A 250 -3.63 11.16 4.82
N VAL A 251 -4.36 11.82 3.92
CA VAL A 251 -4.57 11.36 2.54
C VAL A 251 -4.48 12.54 1.57
N LEU A 252 -3.68 12.40 0.53
CA LEU A 252 -3.72 13.29 -0.63
C LEU A 252 -4.33 12.54 -1.81
N ASN A 253 -5.29 13.16 -2.46
CA ASN A 253 -5.91 12.69 -3.69
C ASN A 253 -5.57 13.67 -4.81
N ARG A 254 -5.05 13.19 -5.93
CA ARG A 254 -4.66 14.02 -7.09
C ARG A 254 -5.29 13.50 -8.37
N GLY A 255 -6.09 14.34 -9.02
CA GLY A 255 -6.65 14.08 -10.36
C GLY A 255 -6.02 15.05 -11.39
N LEU A 256 -4.76 14.80 -11.79
CA LEU A 256 -4.07 15.60 -12.81
C LEU A 256 -4.33 14.99 -14.20
N TYR A 257 -5.21 15.63 -14.97
CA TYR A 257 -5.69 15.14 -16.28
C TYR A 257 -6.32 13.73 -16.28
N GLY A 258 -6.57 13.16 -15.10
CA GLY A 258 -7.17 11.85 -14.89
C GLY A 258 -8.27 11.90 -13.82
N GLU A 259 -8.53 10.78 -13.17
CA GLU A 259 -9.60 10.65 -12.17
C GLU A 259 -9.04 10.15 -10.83
N CYS A 260 -9.44 10.83 -9.73
CA CYS A 260 -9.20 10.36 -8.38
C CYS A 260 -10.45 10.59 -7.53
N LEU A 261 -11.28 9.55 -7.40
CA LEU A 261 -12.57 9.57 -6.70
C LEU A 261 -12.60 8.51 -5.58
N PRO A 262 -11.72 8.60 -4.57
CA PRO A 262 -11.68 7.61 -3.50
C PRO A 262 -12.96 7.61 -2.67
N VAL A 263 -13.34 6.44 -2.16
CA VAL A 263 -14.40 6.26 -1.17
C VAL A 263 -13.74 6.03 0.19
N ILE A 264 -13.96 6.95 1.15
CA ILE A 264 -13.36 6.91 2.48
C ILE A 264 -14.47 6.86 3.53
N THR A 265 -14.63 5.72 4.19
CA THR A 265 -15.75 5.49 5.11
C THR A 265 -15.29 4.96 6.46
N ASP A 266 -15.98 5.40 7.53
CA ASP A 266 -15.77 4.93 8.90
C ASP A 266 -14.31 5.03 9.38
N CYS A 267 -13.58 6.04 8.89
CA CYS A 267 -12.18 6.28 9.23
C CYS A 267 -12.03 7.36 10.31
N ALA A 268 -10.95 7.26 11.10
CA ALA A 268 -10.58 8.27 12.08
C ALA A 268 -9.28 8.97 11.66
N PHE A 269 -9.31 10.29 11.57
CA PHE A 269 -8.15 11.15 11.30
C PHE A 269 -7.85 11.98 12.53
N ILE A 270 -6.72 11.71 13.19
CA ILE A 270 -6.39 12.28 14.49
C ILE A 270 -4.97 12.87 14.45
N ASP A 271 -4.83 14.15 14.79
CA ASP A 271 -3.55 14.81 15.01
C ASP A 271 -2.61 14.77 13.77
N ASN A 272 -3.17 14.74 12.55
CA ASN A 272 -2.38 14.81 11.33
C ASN A 272 -2.08 16.28 10.96
N PHE A 273 -0.88 16.57 10.49
CA PHE A 273 -0.45 17.93 10.23
C PHE A 273 0.16 18.14 8.84
N SER A 274 -0.40 19.08 8.10
CA SER A 274 0.17 19.54 6.83
C SER A 274 0.78 20.93 6.95
N VAL A 275 1.98 21.11 6.39
CA VAL A 275 2.62 22.43 6.38
C VAL A 275 1.80 23.44 5.57
N VAL A 276 1.09 23.00 4.54
CA VAL A 276 0.34 23.91 3.67
C VAL A 276 -1.16 23.65 3.75
N ARG A 277 -1.68 22.51 3.30
CA ARG A 277 -3.13 22.26 3.19
C ARG A 277 -3.52 20.82 3.51
N GLY A 278 -4.74 20.65 4.07
CA GLY A 278 -5.37 19.37 4.31
C GLY A 278 -4.62 18.51 5.33
N GLY A 279 -4.72 18.86 6.61
CA GLY A 279 -4.11 18.06 7.67
C GLY A 279 -4.56 16.62 7.64
N ALA A 280 -5.87 16.38 7.48
CA ALA A 280 -6.39 15.03 7.29
C ALA A 280 -6.44 14.66 5.81
N ILE A 281 -7.23 15.36 4.99
CA ILE A 281 -7.45 15.02 3.58
C ILE A 281 -7.25 16.24 2.70
N TYR A 282 -6.54 16.08 1.60
CA TYR A 282 -6.41 17.09 0.57
C TYR A 282 -6.81 16.53 -0.80
N ASN A 283 -7.82 17.15 -1.45
CA ASN A 283 -8.25 16.82 -2.80
C ASN A 283 -7.66 17.86 -3.77
N GLN A 284 -6.70 17.43 -4.58
CA GLN A 284 -6.01 18.28 -5.56
C GLN A 284 -6.50 17.98 -6.97
N ARG A 285 -7.22 18.92 -7.54
CA ARG A 285 -7.64 18.87 -8.94
C ARG A 285 -6.77 19.78 -9.78
N GLU A 286 -6.21 19.25 -10.84
CA GLU A 286 -5.42 20.03 -11.79
C GLU A 286 -5.83 19.73 -13.24
N GLY A 287 -5.67 20.72 -14.11
CA GLY A 287 -5.99 20.59 -15.53
C GLY A 287 -7.48 20.27 -15.76
N ARG A 288 -7.74 19.21 -16.53
CA ARG A 288 -9.09 18.73 -16.83
C ARG A 288 -9.49 17.51 -16.00
N GLY A 289 -8.65 17.12 -15.04
CA GLY A 289 -8.88 15.97 -14.20
C GLY A 289 -10.08 16.14 -13.25
N VAL A 290 -10.49 15.06 -12.64
CA VAL A 290 -11.56 15.01 -11.63
C VAL A 290 -10.97 14.48 -10.34
N CYS A 291 -11.20 15.19 -9.21
CA CYS A 291 -10.72 14.75 -7.91
C CYS A 291 -11.72 15.20 -6.85
N GLU A 292 -12.37 14.22 -6.20
CA GLU A 292 -13.30 14.46 -5.09
C GLU A 292 -13.48 13.18 -4.29
N ALA A 293 -13.06 13.18 -3.02
CA ALA A 293 -13.28 12.04 -2.13
C ALA A 293 -14.76 11.98 -1.70
N GLN A 294 -15.35 10.77 -1.74
CA GLN A 294 -16.63 10.49 -1.13
C GLN A 294 -16.40 10.11 0.34
N LEU A 295 -16.96 10.90 1.27
CA LEU A 295 -16.72 10.77 2.71
C LEU A 295 -18.00 10.39 3.44
N GLU A 296 -17.98 9.32 4.25
CA GLU A 296 -19.11 8.90 5.07
C GLU A 296 -18.62 8.33 6.41
N GLY A 297 -19.24 8.72 7.52
CA GLY A 297 -18.98 8.16 8.85
C GLY A 297 -17.60 8.46 9.44
N ASN A 298 -16.82 9.39 8.84
CA ASN A 298 -15.47 9.68 9.29
C ASN A 298 -15.43 10.61 10.51
N ILE A 299 -14.41 10.45 11.34
CA ILE A 299 -14.13 11.28 12.51
C ILE A 299 -12.85 12.07 12.24
N PHE A 300 -12.87 13.37 12.54
CA PHE A 300 -11.74 14.28 12.40
C PHE A 300 -11.48 14.97 13.74
N GLU A 301 -10.27 14.80 14.30
CA GLU A 301 -9.87 15.36 15.59
C GLU A 301 -8.47 15.95 15.51
N ASP A 302 -8.31 17.19 15.91
CA ASP A 302 -7.04 17.90 16.08
C ASP A 302 -6.12 17.91 14.84
N ASN A 303 -6.68 17.73 13.63
CA ASN A 303 -5.89 17.84 12.41
C ASN A 303 -5.59 19.31 12.12
N GLY A 304 -4.40 19.58 11.59
CA GLY A 304 -3.94 20.95 11.37
C GLY A 304 -3.34 21.19 9.99
N SER A 305 -3.52 22.44 9.51
CA SER A 305 -2.79 22.96 8.35
C SER A 305 -2.46 24.45 8.56
N THR A 306 -1.43 24.95 7.86
CA THR A 306 -1.07 26.36 7.92
C THR A 306 -2.00 27.21 7.04
N ILE A 307 -2.44 26.68 5.92
CA ILE A 307 -3.32 27.33 4.95
C ILE A 307 -4.48 26.37 4.66
N GLY A 308 -5.72 26.90 4.62
CA GLY A 308 -6.91 26.09 4.35
C GLY A 308 -7.45 25.34 5.55
N ASP A 309 -8.28 24.33 5.33
CA ASP A 309 -8.89 23.53 6.37
C ASP A 309 -7.92 22.44 6.88
N GLY A 310 -7.87 22.26 8.20
CA GLY A 310 -7.07 21.22 8.82
C GLY A 310 -7.63 19.83 8.58
N ASP A 311 -8.95 19.70 8.44
CA ASP A 311 -9.61 18.42 8.23
C ASP A 311 -9.66 18.05 6.76
N VAL A 312 -10.51 18.69 5.97
CA VAL A 312 -10.67 18.38 4.55
C VAL A 312 -10.50 19.66 3.73
N ASP A 313 -9.52 19.69 2.86
CA ASP A 313 -9.29 20.82 1.97
C ASP A 313 -9.42 20.38 0.49
N GLN A 314 -9.89 21.30 -0.33
CA GLN A 314 -10.06 21.05 -1.76
C GLN A 314 -9.63 22.29 -2.55
N THR A 315 -8.74 22.11 -3.52
CA THR A 315 -8.43 23.18 -4.47
C THR A 315 -8.83 22.77 -5.89
N ASN A 316 -9.61 23.68 -6.51
CA ASN A 316 -9.89 23.62 -7.94
C ASN A 316 -8.92 24.62 -8.62
N LYS A 317 -7.67 24.25 -8.85
CA LYS A 317 -6.77 25.09 -9.66
C LYS A 317 -7.15 25.02 -11.13
N PHE A 318 -8.02 25.91 -11.55
CA PHE A 318 -8.00 26.38 -12.94
C PHE A 318 -6.76 27.28 -13.08
N LEU A 319 -6.03 27.18 -14.17
CA LEU A 319 -4.72 27.80 -14.47
C LEU A 319 -4.58 29.33 -14.27
N ASN A 320 -5.45 30.02 -13.54
CA ASN A 320 -5.47 31.48 -13.42
C ASN A 320 -5.76 32.05 -12.02
N GLU A 321 -5.65 31.31 -10.93
CA GLU A 321 -5.92 31.91 -9.62
C GLU A 321 -4.64 32.18 -8.82
N SER A 322 -4.55 33.42 -8.30
CA SER A 322 -3.48 33.87 -7.41
C SER A 322 -3.49 33.09 -6.09
N PRO A 323 -2.34 32.85 -5.46
CA PRO A 323 -2.29 32.09 -4.19
C PRO A 323 -3.09 32.82 -3.10
N ASP A 324 -3.94 32.07 -2.40
CA ASP A 324 -4.73 32.55 -1.27
C ASP A 324 -3.85 33.09 -0.14
N GLN A 325 -4.39 34.06 0.59
CA GLN A 325 -3.74 34.66 1.77
C GLN A 325 -3.69 33.62 2.92
N PRO A 326 -2.61 33.58 3.71
CA PRO A 326 -2.48 32.64 4.82
C PRO A 326 -3.55 32.85 5.88
N SER A 327 -4.15 31.75 6.37
CA SER A 327 -5.04 31.77 7.50
C SER A 327 -4.24 32.02 8.80
N LYS A 328 -4.88 32.66 9.81
CA LYS A 328 -4.24 33.04 11.09
C LYS A 328 -4.05 31.85 12.06
N ALA A 329 -3.94 30.62 11.61
CA ALA A 329 -3.68 29.47 12.45
C ALA A 329 -2.20 29.40 12.83
N GLY A 330 -1.92 29.36 14.13
CA GLY A 330 -0.55 29.42 14.66
C GLY A 330 0.28 28.20 14.31
N VAL A 331 1.49 28.45 13.89
CA VAL A 331 2.52 27.44 13.59
C VAL A 331 2.87 26.67 14.88
N ARG A 332 2.57 25.40 14.95
CA ARG A 332 3.15 24.48 15.94
C ARG A 332 4.21 23.63 15.25
N MET A 333 5.48 23.96 15.48
CA MET A 333 6.56 23.01 15.18
C MET A 333 6.67 22.03 16.34
N ARG A 334 6.49 20.74 16.09
CA ARG A 334 6.80 19.69 17.06
C ARG A 334 8.23 19.21 16.83
N SER A 335 9.01 19.19 17.90
CA SER A 335 10.31 18.51 17.90
C SER A 335 10.09 17.00 17.90
N ALA A 336 10.81 16.28 17.08
CA ALA A 336 10.81 14.82 17.08
C ALA A 336 11.34 14.30 18.42
N GLU A 337 10.47 13.74 19.24
CA GLU A 337 10.90 12.91 20.38
C GLU A 337 10.90 11.45 19.91
N ALA A 338 12.08 10.85 19.95
CA ALA A 338 12.25 9.42 19.70
C ALA A 338 11.48 8.62 20.76
N ILE A 339 10.47 7.89 20.34
CA ILE A 339 9.75 6.95 21.19
C ILE A 339 10.38 5.57 21.00
N SER A 340 11.07 5.11 22.04
CA SER A 340 11.53 3.72 22.15
C SER A 340 10.34 2.80 22.49
N TYR A 341 10.13 1.75 21.74
CA TYR A 341 9.18 0.68 22.01
C TYR A 341 9.87 -0.55 22.60
#